data_b0e5424bcb0d18efe3c6ae34b28a22d6
#
_entry.id   b0e5424bcb0d18efe3c6ae34b28a22d6
#
_cell.length_a   1.000
_cell.length_b   1.000
_cell.length_c   1.000
_cell.angle_alpha   90.00
_cell.angle_beta   90.00
_cell.angle_gamma   90.00
#
_symmetry.space_group_name_H-M   'P 1'
#
loop_
_entity.id
_entity.type
_entity.pdbx_description
1 polymer ?
#
loop_
_entity_poly.entity_id
_entity_poly.type
_entity_poly.pdbx_seq_one_letter_code
_entity_poly.pdbx_strand_id
1 'polypeptide(L)'
;VAWAEAGSGAVATQALVDVSYGPLGLALMRAGKPAPSALAALLAADQERELRQVAMVDARGQVAVHTGARCIAYAGHEAGEGFSVQANMMASPAVWPAMAAAYREAEGDLAERLLAALEAGQAAGGDIRGQQSAAILIVRGTPTGRPWADTVMELRVEDHPEPIRELRRLVRLQRAYQHMNQGDELLGAGQVEEALHEYRAAAGMTPEIDELSFWYAVTLADLGRVDEALPIFHRTFARHDGWARLLPHLPEAGLLRADSETIRRILG
;
A
#
# COMPACT_ATOMS: atom_id res chain seq x y z
N VAL A 1 -1.80 -15.96 -1.03
CA VAL A 1 -1.03 -15.39 0.08
C VAL A 1 0.31 -14.90 -0.46
N ALA A 2 0.74 -13.71 -0.02
CA ALA A 2 1.96 -13.06 -0.51
C ALA A 2 2.96 -12.85 0.63
N TRP A 3 4.24 -12.95 0.29
CA TRP A 3 5.39 -12.61 1.14
C TRP A 3 6.36 -11.75 0.36
N ALA A 4 7.02 -10.84 1.04
CA ALA A 4 8.08 -10.03 0.46
C ALA A 4 9.15 -9.73 1.52
N GLU A 5 10.39 -9.62 1.08
CA GLU A 5 11.53 -9.30 1.94
C GLU A 5 12.50 -8.39 1.17
N ALA A 6 12.84 -7.26 1.80
CA ALA A 6 13.73 -6.28 1.21
C ALA A 6 15.08 -6.91 0.84
N GLY A 7 15.54 -6.65 -0.38
CA GLY A 7 16.79 -7.19 -0.92
C GLY A 7 16.77 -8.68 -1.29
N SER A 8 15.68 -9.40 -1.00
CA SER A 8 15.54 -10.81 -1.36
C SER A 8 14.57 -11.01 -2.51
N GLY A 9 13.35 -10.54 -2.39
CA GLY A 9 12.33 -10.68 -3.42
C GLY A 9 10.92 -10.79 -2.87
N ALA A 10 9.99 -11.29 -3.70
CA ALA A 10 8.61 -11.56 -3.33
C ALA A 10 8.14 -12.93 -3.83
N VAL A 11 7.21 -13.52 -3.09
CA VAL A 11 6.59 -14.81 -3.39
C VAL A 11 5.07 -14.67 -3.24
N ALA A 12 4.33 -15.17 -4.21
CA ALA A 12 2.88 -15.35 -4.10
C ALA A 12 2.54 -16.83 -4.34
N THR A 13 1.75 -17.44 -3.44
CA THR A 13 1.23 -18.82 -3.59
C THR A 13 -0.27 -18.82 -3.39
N GLN A 14 -0.97 -19.54 -4.24
CA GLN A 14 -2.43 -19.61 -4.33
C GLN A 14 -2.90 -20.93 -4.93
N ALA A 15 -4.17 -21.05 -5.28
CA ALA A 15 -4.90 -22.29 -5.62
C ALA A 15 -5.01 -23.19 -4.39
N LEU A 16 -4.65 -24.47 -4.43
CA LEU A 16 -4.51 -25.26 -3.21
C LEU A 16 -3.18 -24.87 -2.54
N VAL A 17 -3.26 -23.87 -1.63
CA VAL A 17 -2.10 -23.19 -1.08
C VAL A 17 -1.22 -24.14 -0.24
N ASP A 18 0.09 -24.13 -0.53
CA ASP A 18 1.11 -24.51 0.44
C ASP A 18 1.84 -23.24 0.91
N VAL A 19 1.63 -22.86 2.16
CA VAL A 19 2.19 -21.62 2.73
C VAL A 19 3.72 -21.65 2.83
N SER A 20 4.34 -22.85 2.83
CA SER A 20 5.79 -23.01 2.96
C SER A 20 6.57 -22.41 1.78
N TYR A 21 5.97 -22.30 0.60
CA TYR A 21 6.59 -21.64 -0.56
C TYR A 21 7.04 -20.21 -0.28
N GLY A 22 6.29 -19.47 0.55
CA GLY A 22 6.64 -18.10 0.93
C GLY A 22 7.98 -18.01 1.65
N PRO A 23 8.06 -18.49 2.90
CA PRO A 23 9.28 -18.36 3.70
C PRO A 23 10.46 -19.15 3.11
N LEU A 24 10.24 -20.34 2.52
CA LEU A 24 11.31 -21.12 1.91
C LEU A 24 11.82 -20.47 0.62
N GLY A 25 10.95 -19.94 -0.22
CA GLY A 25 11.32 -19.20 -1.42
C GLY A 25 12.17 -17.97 -1.09
N LEU A 26 11.73 -17.16 -0.12
CA LEU A 26 12.50 -16.02 0.37
C LEU A 26 13.85 -16.43 0.95
N ALA A 27 13.90 -17.52 1.73
CA ALA A 27 15.16 -18.01 2.28
C ALA A 27 16.17 -18.43 1.19
N LEU A 28 15.70 -19.09 0.12
CA LEU A 28 16.54 -19.45 -1.03
C LEU A 28 17.04 -18.20 -1.78
N MET A 29 16.17 -17.23 -2.03
CA MET A 29 16.53 -15.97 -2.70
C MET A 29 17.49 -15.14 -1.85
N ARG A 30 17.30 -15.07 -0.54
CA ARG A 30 18.23 -14.44 0.43
C ARG A 30 19.61 -15.11 0.40
N ALA A 31 19.66 -16.43 0.21
CA ALA A 31 20.91 -17.19 0.03
C ALA A 31 21.53 -17.03 -1.37
N GLY A 32 21.02 -16.09 -2.19
CA GLY A 32 21.56 -15.73 -3.52
C GLY A 32 21.09 -16.65 -4.67
N LYS A 33 20.10 -17.51 -4.44
CA LYS A 33 19.51 -18.30 -5.53
C LYS A 33 18.56 -17.43 -6.34
N PRO A 34 18.63 -17.43 -7.67
CA PRO A 34 17.66 -16.70 -8.49
C PRO A 34 16.26 -17.33 -8.37
N ALA A 35 15.21 -16.51 -8.57
CA ALA A 35 13.82 -16.95 -8.44
C ALA A 35 13.49 -18.23 -9.26
N PRO A 36 13.98 -18.41 -10.50
CA PRO A 36 13.78 -19.66 -11.24
C PRO A 36 14.34 -20.91 -10.55
N SER A 37 15.55 -20.79 -9.98
CA SER A 37 16.17 -21.91 -9.26
C SER A 37 15.48 -22.18 -7.92
N ALA A 38 15.05 -21.14 -7.21
CA ALA A 38 14.32 -21.26 -5.96
C ALA A 38 12.97 -21.97 -6.17
N LEU A 39 12.19 -21.53 -7.15
CA LEU A 39 10.90 -22.14 -7.47
C LEU A 39 11.08 -23.60 -7.95
N ALA A 40 12.02 -23.88 -8.85
CA ALA A 40 12.28 -25.23 -9.34
C ALA A 40 12.64 -26.22 -8.22
N ALA A 41 13.45 -25.79 -7.24
CA ALA A 41 13.83 -26.61 -6.10
C ALA A 41 12.62 -26.97 -5.21
N LEU A 42 11.73 -26.00 -4.94
CA LEU A 42 10.54 -26.24 -4.13
C LEU A 42 9.52 -27.13 -4.87
N LEU A 43 9.29 -26.90 -6.17
CA LEU A 43 8.42 -27.73 -6.98
C LEU A 43 8.92 -29.18 -7.11
N ALA A 44 10.23 -29.38 -7.15
CA ALA A 44 10.81 -30.75 -7.20
C ALA A 44 10.54 -31.56 -5.93
N ALA A 45 10.42 -30.86 -4.78
CA ALA A 45 10.12 -31.48 -3.49
C ALA A 45 8.61 -31.67 -3.23
N ASP A 46 7.74 -30.93 -3.92
CA ASP A 46 6.28 -30.98 -3.73
C ASP A 46 5.64 -32.05 -4.64
N GLN A 47 5.14 -33.12 -4.05
CA GLN A 47 4.41 -34.15 -4.77
C GLN A 47 3.07 -33.68 -5.34
N GLU A 48 2.49 -32.62 -4.73
CA GLU A 48 1.20 -32.03 -5.12
C GLU A 48 1.36 -30.74 -5.97
N ARG A 49 2.54 -30.50 -6.54
CA ARG A 49 2.85 -29.28 -7.34
C ARG A 49 1.81 -28.96 -8.40
N GLU A 50 1.14 -29.97 -8.96
CA GLU A 50 0.10 -29.79 -9.98
C GLU A 50 -1.17 -29.10 -9.45
N LEU A 51 -1.32 -29.00 -8.14
CA LEU A 51 -2.40 -28.25 -7.48
C LEU A 51 -1.99 -26.82 -7.10
N ARG A 52 -0.71 -26.45 -7.25
CA ARG A 52 -0.18 -25.17 -6.80
C ARG A 52 -0.19 -24.15 -7.94
N GLN A 53 -0.38 -22.88 -7.55
CA GLN A 53 -0.04 -21.74 -8.40
C GLN A 53 0.89 -20.83 -7.61
N VAL A 54 2.13 -20.69 -8.05
CA VAL A 54 3.20 -20.00 -7.31
C VAL A 54 3.97 -19.10 -8.25
N ALA A 55 4.27 -17.88 -7.80
CA ALA A 55 5.16 -16.96 -8.49
C ALA A 55 6.22 -16.43 -7.54
N MET A 56 7.40 -16.19 -8.07
CA MET A 56 8.54 -15.60 -7.38
C MET A 56 9.19 -14.55 -8.26
N VAL A 57 9.61 -13.43 -7.64
CA VAL A 57 10.49 -12.44 -8.25
C VAL A 57 11.62 -12.14 -7.28
N ASP A 58 12.87 -12.24 -7.73
CA ASP A 58 14.04 -11.91 -6.90
C ASP A 58 14.40 -10.41 -6.98
N ALA A 59 15.33 -9.99 -6.12
CA ALA A 59 15.78 -8.60 -6.06
C ALA A 59 16.51 -8.11 -7.33
N ARG A 60 16.81 -9.00 -8.29
CA ARG A 60 17.39 -8.69 -9.61
C ARG A 60 16.33 -8.61 -10.70
N GLY A 61 15.04 -8.81 -10.35
CA GLY A 61 13.94 -8.81 -11.29
C GLY A 61 13.80 -10.12 -12.09
N GLN A 62 14.50 -11.20 -11.72
CA GLN A 62 14.27 -12.49 -12.35
C GLN A 62 12.95 -13.08 -11.83
N VAL A 63 12.13 -13.57 -12.75
CA VAL A 63 10.78 -14.03 -12.48
C VAL A 63 10.69 -15.54 -12.73
N ALA A 64 9.95 -16.23 -11.88
CA ALA A 64 9.51 -17.60 -12.12
C ALA A 64 8.05 -17.76 -11.70
N VAL A 65 7.28 -18.49 -12.48
CA VAL A 65 5.87 -18.74 -12.20
C VAL A 65 5.51 -20.18 -12.57
N HIS A 66 4.63 -20.79 -11.78
CA HIS A 66 4.08 -22.11 -12.00
C HIS A 66 2.57 -22.06 -11.81
N THR A 67 1.84 -22.60 -12.79
CA THR A 67 0.42 -22.92 -12.67
C THR A 67 0.28 -24.40 -12.96
N GLY A 68 0.01 -25.19 -11.93
CA GLY A 68 -0.12 -26.63 -12.04
C GLY A 68 -1.34 -27.05 -12.87
N ALA A 69 -1.24 -28.18 -13.56
CA ALA A 69 -2.28 -28.66 -14.48
C ALA A 69 -3.62 -29.00 -13.79
N ARG A 70 -3.63 -29.13 -12.46
CA ARG A 70 -4.82 -29.39 -11.63
C ARG A 70 -5.37 -28.13 -10.94
N CYS A 71 -4.85 -26.92 -11.26
CA CYS A 71 -5.47 -25.68 -10.83
C CYS A 71 -6.87 -25.54 -11.45
N ILE A 72 -7.82 -25.07 -10.64
CA ILE A 72 -9.23 -24.96 -11.10
C ILE A 72 -9.33 -23.88 -12.18
N ALA A 73 -9.94 -24.25 -13.32
CA ALA A 73 -10.08 -23.36 -14.47
C ALA A 73 -11.13 -22.22 -14.19
N TYR A 74 -11.01 -21.02 -14.80
CA TYR A 74 -9.87 -20.76 -15.65
C TYR A 74 -8.67 -20.43 -14.77
N ALA A 75 -7.52 -20.99 -15.10
CA ALA A 75 -6.28 -20.74 -14.38
C ALA A 75 -5.15 -20.53 -15.40
N GLY A 76 -4.28 -19.57 -15.10
CA GLY A 76 -3.13 -19.25 -15.94
C GLY A 76 -2.29 -18.13 -15.36
N HIS A 77 -1.24 -17.77 -16.09
CA HIS A 77 -0.33 -16.71 -15.71
C HIS A 77 0.26 -16.05 -16.96
N GLU A 78 0.83 -14.87 -16.75
CA GLU A 78 1.72 -14.20 -17.69
C GLU A 78 2.92 -13.63 -16.94
N ALA A 79 4.12 -13.86 -17.44
CA ALA A 79 5.34 -13.29 -16.93
C ALA A 79 5.89 -12.22 -17.89
N GLY A 80 6.42 -11.17 -17.34
CA GLY A 80 7.14 -10.11 -18.05
C GLY A 80 8.45 -9.80 -17.39
N GLU A 81 9.13 -8.75 -17.85
CA GLU A 81 10.37 -8.28 -17.25
C GLU A 81 10.10 -7.72 -15.84
N GLY A 82 10.61 -8.39 -14.81
CA GLY A 82 10.47 -7.98 -13.41
C GLY A 82 9.10 -8.19 -12.78
N PHE A 83 8.15 -8.83 -13.46
CA PHE A 83 6.81 -9.08 -12.90
C PHE A 83 6.17 -10.37 -13.41
N SER A 84 5.19 -10.85 -12.68
CA SER A 84 4.21 -11.83 -13.16
C SER A 84 2.82 -11.50 -12.64
N VAL A 85 1.82 -11.95 -13.39
CA VAL A 85 0.43 -12.01 -12.96
C VAL A 85 -0.06 -13.45 -13.07
N GLN A 86 -0.84 -13.88 -12.11
CA GLN A 86 -1.41 -15.22 -12.08
C GLN A 86 -2.81 -15.20 -11.50
N ALA A 87 -3.65 -16.08 -12.00
CA ALA A 87 -5.03 -16.19 -11.58
C ALA A 87 -5.50 -17.67 -11.69
N ASN A 88 -6.41 -18.07 -10.81
CA ASN A 88 -7.10 -19.35 -10.87
C ASN A 88 -8.55 -19.18 -10.40
N MET A 89 -9.44 -20.10 -10.77
CA MET A 89 -10.89 -20.01 -10.51
C MET A 89 -11.53 -18.76 -11.10
N MET A 90 -11.05 -18.32 -12.27
CA MET A 90 -11.55 -17.11 -12.90
C MET A 90 -12.81 -17.36 -13.73
N ALA A 91 -13.63 -16.31 -13.89
CA ALA A 91 -14.80 -16.36 -14.75
C ALA A 91 -14.43 -16.42 -16.25
N SER A 92 -13.20 -16.00 -16.61
CA SER A 92 -12.74 -15.89 -17.99
C SER A 92 -11.23 -16.12 -18.11
N PRO A 93 -10.73 -16.71 -19.21
CA PRO A 93 -9.31 -16.79 -19.50
C PRO A 93 -8.69 -15.44 -19.90
N ALA A 94 -9.48 -14.38 -20.05
CA ALA A 94 -9.00 -13.04 -20.33
C ALA A 94 -8.44 -12.30 -19.10
N VAL A 95 -8.63 -12.83 -17.89
CA VAL A 95 -8.29 -12.14 -16.63
C VAL A 95 -6.80 -11.83 -16.55
N TRP A 96 -5.91 -12.84 -16.60
CA TRP A 96 -4.47 -12.58 -16.44
C TRP A 96 -3.82 -11.84 -17.62
N PRO A 97 -4.26 -11.99 -18.90
CA PRO A 97 -3.78 -11.12 -19.97
C PRO A 97 -4.16 -9.65 -19.74
N ALA A 98 -5.40 -9.37 -19.30
CA ALA A 98 -5.84 -8.02 -18.97
C ALA A 98 -5.02 -7.41 -17.81
N MET A 99 -4.75 -8.19 -16.75
CA MET A 99 -3.88 -7.78 -15.65
C MET A 99 -2.47 -7.42 -16.14
N ALA A 100 -1.87 -8.26 -17.00
CA ALA A 100 -0.53 -8.03 -17.52
C ALA A 100 -0.47 -6.79 -18.42
N ALA A 101 -1.45 -6.57 -19.28
CA ALA A 101 -1.53 -5.39 -20.12
C ALA A 101 -1.65 -4.13 -19.25
N ALA A 102 -2.58 -4.09 -18.32
CA ALA A 102 -2.78 -2.95 -17.43
C ALA A 102 -1.55 -2.65 -16.57
N TYR A 103 -0.84 -3.67 -16.08
CA TYR A 103 0.41 -3.48 -15.33
C TYR A 103 1.51 -2.81 -16.18
N ARG A 104 1.62 -3.16 -17.47
CA ARG A 104 2.61 -2.57 -18.38
C ARG A 104 2.28 -1.13 -18.75
N GLU A 105 1.00 -0.85 -18.98
CA GLU A 105 0.51 0.44 -19.46
C GLU A 105 0.35 1.47 -18.33
N ALA A 106 0.13 1.00 -17.11
CA ALA A 106 -0.07 1.90 -15.97
C ALA A 106 1.16 2.76 -15.69
N GLU A 107 0.90 4.05 -15.51
CA GLU A 107 1.88 5.03 -15.04
C GLU A 107 1.87 5.13 -13.50
N GLY A 108 2.90 5.78 -12.95
CA GLY A 108 3.03 5.98 -11.52
C GLY A 108 3.91 4.95 -10.83
N ASP A 109 3.77 4.86 -9.50
CA ASP A 109 4.56 3.96 -8.67
C ASP A 109 4.06 2.50 -8.72
N LEU A 110 4.77 1.62 -8.01
CA LEU A 110 4.42 0.18 -7.99
C LEU A 110 3.00 -0.06 -7.45
N ALA A 111 2.53 0.73 -6.48
CA ALA A 111 1.18 0.55 -5.92
C ALA A 111 0.09 0.86 -6.97
N GLU A 112 0.27 1.93 -7.79
CA GLU A 112 -0.67 2.23 -8.90
C GLU A 112 -0.68 1.11 -9.94
N ARG A 113 0.48 0.60 -10.33
CA ARG A 113 0.59 -0.47 -11.31
C ARG A 113 -0.06 -1.78 -10.82
N LEU A 114 0.11 -2.10 -9.52
CA LEU A 114 -0.55 -3.26 -8.90
C LEU A 114 -2.07 -3.09 -8.82
N LEU A 115 -2.55 -1.89 -8.46
CA LEU A 115 -3.99 -1.59 -8.44
C LEU A 115 -4.59 -1.66 -9.83
N ALA A 116 -3.94 -1.10 -10.86
CA ALA A 116 -4.40 -1.17 -12.24
C ALA A 116 -4.54 -2.63 -12.71
N ALA A 117 -3.57 -3.48 -12.36
CA ALA A 117 -3.65 -4.91 -12.68
C ALA A 117 -4.84 -5.60 -11.99
N LEU A 118 -5.08 -5.33 -10.70
CA LEU A 118 -6.21 -5.90 -9.97
C LEU A 118 -7.55 -5.43 -10.54
N GLU A 119 -7.69 -4.15 -10.85
CA GLU A 119 -8.89 -3.55 -11.44
C GLU A 119 -9.19 -4.12 -12.84
N ALA A 120 -8.16 -4.27 -13.68
CA ALA A 120 -8.29 -4.87 -15.01
C ALA A 120 -8.69 -6.35 -14.93
N GLY A 121 -8.12 -7.10 -13.98
CA GLY A 121 -8.51 -8.47 -13.71
C GLY A 121 -9.97 -8.59 -13.30
N GLN A 122 -10.43 -7.70 -12.42
CA GLN A 122 -11.84 -7.66 -12.01
C GLN A 122 -12.77 -7.28 -13.18
N ALA A 123 -12.38 -6.29 -13.99
CA ALA A 123 -13.15 -5.86 -15.16
C ALA A 123 -13.24 -6.95 -16.25
N ALA A 124 -12.22 -7.82 -16.37
CA ALA A 124 -12.20 -8.95 -17.30
C ALA A 124 -13.01 -10.17 -16.82
N GLY A 125 -13.70 -10.05 -15.68
CA GLY A 125 -14.57 -11.08 -15.11
C GLY A 125 -14.23 -11.46 -13.68
N GLY A 126 -12.98 -11.32 -13.24
CA GLY A 126 -12.54 -11.61 -11.89
C GLY A 126 -12.70 -13.07 -11.46
N ASP A 127 -12.77 -13.29 -10.17
CA ASP A 127 -13.01 -14.60 -9.55
C ASP A 127 -14.48 -15.04 -9.76
N ILE A 128 -14.70 -16.28 -10.17
CA ILE A 128 -16.04 -16.81 -10.41
C ILE A 128 -16.94 -16.82 -9.17
N ARG A 129 -16.33 -16.78 -8.00
CA ARG A 129 -17.06 -16.74 -6.72
C ARG A 129 -17.48 -15.32 -6.31
N GLY A 130 -16.97 -14.28 -6.97
CA GLY A 130 -17.14 -12.88 -6.64
C GLY A 130 -15.95 -12.31 -5.89
N GLN A 131 -16.14 -11.14 -5.29
CA GLN A 131 -15.12 -10.39 -4.55
C GLN A 131 -15.29 -10.61 -3.04
N GLN A 132 -14.19 -10.60 -2.29
CA GLN A 132 -14.22 -10.65 -0.82
C GLN A 132 -13.09 -9.84 -0.20
N SER A 133 -11.85 -10.06 -0.64
CA SER A 133 -10.66 -9.48 -0.01
C SER A 133 -9.65 -8.99 -1.04
N ALA A 134 -8.79 -8.06 -0.64
CA ALA A 134 -7.66 -7.61 -1.43
C ALA A 134 -6.51 -7.17 -0.52
N ALA A 135 -5.26 -7.26 -1.00
CA ALA A 135 -4.10 -6.82 -0.26
C ALA A 135 -2.99 -6.33 -1.19
N ILE A 136 -2.17 -5.42 -0.67
CA ILE A 136 -0.90 -5.00 -1.27
C ILE A 136 0.19 -5.11 -0.21
N LEU A 137 1.32 -5.70 -0.58
CA LEU A 137 2.55 -5.73 0.19
C LEU A 137 3.70 -5.24 -0.70
N ILE A 138 4.35 -4.15 -0.30
CA ILE A 138 5.51 -3.57 -0.99
C ILE A 138 6.63 -3.39 0.01
N VAL A 139 7.80 -3.91 -0.33
CA VAL A 139 9.03 -3.74 0.44
C VAL A 139 10.08 -3.02 -0.39
N ARG A 140 11.10 -2.49 0.27
CA ARG A 140 12.23 -1.84 -0.41
C ARG A 140 13.04 -2.84 -1.23
N GLY A 141 13.53 -2.43 -2.39
CA GLY A 141 14.44 -3.24 -3.21
C GLY A 141 15.82 -3.43 -2.54
N THR A 142 16.24 -2.47 -1.70
CA THR A 142 17.48 -2.54 -0.92
C THR A 142 17.15 -2.43 0.56
N PRO A 143 17.62 -3.34 1.41
CA PRO A 143 17.36 -3.29 2.83
C PRO A 143 18.07 -2.10 3.49
N THR A 144 17.40 -1.48 4.45
CA THR A 144 17.94 -0.31 5.19
C THR A 144 18.84 -0.72 6.37
N GLY A 145 18.92 -2.00 6.69
CA GLY A 145 19.51 -2.50 7.93
C GLY A 145 18.60 -2.33 9.16
N ARG A 146 17.42 -1.79 8.96
CA ARG A 146 16.35 -1.61 9.96
C ARG A 146 15.07 -2.29 9.45
N PRO A 147 14.83 -3.57 9.75
CA PRO A 147 13.72 -4.35 9.16
C PRO A 147 12.35 -3.69 9.28
N TRP A 148 12.11 -2.93 10.36
CA TRP A 148 10.85 -2.19 10.56
C TRP A 148 10.66 -1.00 9.60
N ALA A 149 11.71 -0.56 8.89
CA ALA A 149 11.67 0.51 7.90
C ALA A 149 11.71 -0.02 6.46
N ASP A 150 11.76 -1.33 6.27
CA ASP A 150 11.88 -1.97 4.96
C ASP A 150 10.53 -2.22 4.28
N THR A 151 9.43 -2.20 5.03
CA THR A 151 8.07 -2.23 4.47
C THR A 151 7.65 -0.84 4.03
N VAL A 152 7.40 -0.68 2.74
CA VAL A 152 6.92 0.58 2.14
C VAL A 152 5.41 0.70 2.25
N MET A 153 4.71 -0.42 2.02
CA MET A 153 3.25 -0.49 2.09
C MET A 153 2.81 -1.90 2.44
N GLU A 154 1.92 -2.01 3.43
CA GLU A 154 1.20 -3.23 3.76
C GLU A 154 -0.23 -2.86 4.08
N LEU A 155 -1.13 -3.14 3.13
CA LEU A 155 -2.55 -2.82 3.23
C LEU A 155 -3.38 -4.06 2.95
N ARG A 156 -4.41 -4.27 3.74
CA ARG A 156 -5.28 -5.44 3.67
C ARG A 156 -6.74 -5.01 3.82
N VAL A 157 -7.57 -5.58 2.97
CA VAL A 157 -9.04 -5.56 3.08
C VAL A 157 -9.45 -7.00 3.25
N GLU A 158 -9.84 -7.38 4.47
CA GLU A 158 -10.10 -8.79 4.82
C GLU A 158 -11.46 -9.25 4.31
N ASP A 159 -12.48 -8.40 4.37
CA ASP A 159 -13.85 -8.70 3.95
C ASP A 159 -14.59 -7.42 3.55
N HIS A 160 -14.94 -7.28 2.27
CA HIS A 160 -15.65 -6.12 1.73
C HIS A 160 -16.30 -6.48 0.38
N PRO A 161 -17.50 -5.98 0.06
CA PRO A 161 -18.15 -6.25 -1.24
C PRO A 161 -17.40 -5.68 -2.45
N GLU A 162 -16.61 -4.62 -2.26
CA GLU A 162 -15.77 -3.98 -3.28
C GLU A 162 -14.31 -3.83 -2.76
N PRO A 163 -13.58 -4.94 -2.53
CA PRO A 163 -12.31 -4.89 -1.80
C PRO A 163 -11.21 -4.15 -2.57
N ILE A 164 -11.20 -4.17 -3.90
CA ILE A 164 -10.21 -3.46 -4.72
C ILE A 164 -10.43 -1.95 -4.63
N ARG A 165 -11.70 -1.50 -4.64
CA ARG A 165 -12.04 -0.09 -4.47
C ARG A 165 -11.63 0.41 -3.08
N GLU A 166 -11.89 -0.38 -2.05
CA GLU A 166 -11.47 -0.07 -0.68
C GLU A 166 -9.94 -0.07 -0.56
N LEU A 167 -9.24 -1.03 -1.17
CA LEU A 167 -7.78 -1.06 -1.19
C LEU A 167 -7.21 0.21 -1.86
N ARG A 168 -7.79 0.68 -2.97
CA ARG A 168 -7.41 1.96 -3.60
C ARG A 168 -7.60 3.15 -2.64
N ARG A 169 -8.70 3.16 -1.88
CA ARG A 169 -8.92 4.19 -0.86
C ARG A 169 -7.84 4.14 0.22
N LEU A 170 -7.46 2.95 0.69
CA LEU A 170 -6.41 2.78 1.69
C LEU A 170 -5.03 3.18 1.16
N VAL A 171 -4.70 2.89 -0.10
CA VAL A 171 -3.45 3.35 -0.74
C VAL A 171 -3.39 4.88 -0.75
N ARG A 172 -4.49 5.55 -1.15
CA ARG A 172 -4.57 7.01 -1.11
C ARG A 172 -4.39 7.56 0.31
N LEU A 173 -5.03 6.94 1.29
CA LEU A 173 -4.92 7.33 2.69
C LEU A 173 -3.47 7.17 3.21
N GLN A 174 -2.82 6.04 2.93
CA GLN A 174 -1.43 5.85 3.33
C GLN A 174 -0.49 6.88 2.71
N ARG A 175 -0.70 7.24 1.45
CA ARG A 175 0.07 8.32 0.80
C ARG A 175 -0.15 9.67 1.49
N ALA A 176 -1.38 9.97 1.87
CA ALA A 176 -1.67 11.20 2.61
C ALA A 176 -0.90 11.25 3.94
N TYR A 177 -0.82 10.13 4.68
CA TYR A 177 0.03 10.05 5.88
C TYR A 177 1.54 10.10 5.56
N GLN A 178 1.99 9.57 4.42
CA GLN A 178 3.39 9.73 3.99
C GLN A 178 3.74 11.21 3.73
N HIS A 179 2.85 11.97 3.09
CA HIS A 179 3.00 13.42 2.94
C HIS A 179 3.02 14.13 4.29
N MET A 180 2.15 13.74 5.23
CA MET A 180 2.17 14.29 6.59
C MET A 180 3.51 14.06 7.28
N ASN A 181 4.01 12.82 7.29
CA ASN A 181 5.30 12.46 7.89
C ASN A 181 6.47 13.21 7.22
N GLN A 182 6.44 13.35 5.89
CA GLN A 182 7.43 14.16 5.15
C GLN A 182 7.38 15.63 5.56
N GLY A 183 6.19 16.16 5.77
CA GLY A 183 5.99 17.50 6.32
C GLY A 183 6.62 17.67 7.70
N ASP A 184 6.46 16.69 8.59
CA ASP A 184 7.07 16.70 9.94
C ASP A 184 8.60 16.69 9.86
N GLU A 185 9.18 15.88 8.98
CA GLU A 185 10.63 15.82 8.75
C GLU A 185 11.18 17.15 8.23
N LEU A 186 10.51 17.75 7.24
CA LEU A 186 10.87 19.04 6.64
C LEU A 186 10.75 20.17 7.66
N LEU A 187 9.68 20.18 8.45
CA LEU A 187 9.48 21.19 9.52
C LEU A 187 10.60 21.06 10.57
N GLY A 188 10.95 19.85 10.97
CA GLY A 188 12.06 19.58 11.89
C GLY A 188 13.43 20.02 11.33
N ALA A 189 13.58 20.03 10.01
CA ALA A 189 14.77 20.54 9.31
C ALA A 189 14.73 22.07 9.06
N GLY A 190 13.65 22.77 9.47
CA GLY A 190 13.47 24.21 9.27
C GLY A 190 13.01 24.61 7.87
N GLN A 191 12.62 23.64 7.03
CA GLN A 191 12.12 23.84 5.67
C GLN A 191 10.60 24.07 5.69
N VAL A 192 10.18 25.26 6.19
CA VAL A 192 8.79 25.53 6.56
C VAL A 192 7.83 25.51 5.36
N GLU A 193 8.18 26.17 4.25
CA GLU A 193 7.26 26.24 3.10
C GLU A 193 7.10 24.90 2.39
N GLU A 194 8.17 24.10 2.32
CA GLU A 194 8.14 22.72 1.81
C GLU A 194 7.26 21.84 2.72
N ALA A 195 7.40 21.97 4.04
CA ALA A 195 6.56 21.26 5.01
C ALA A 195 5.07 21.60 4.84
N LEU A 196 4.74 22.88 4.70
CA LEU A 196 3.37 23.33 4.47
C LEU A 196 2.81 22.85 3.13
N HIS A 197 3.66 22.71 2.10
CA HIS A 197 3.27 22.09 0.83
C HIS A 197 2.84 20.64 1.04
N GLU A 198 3.64 19.86 1.77
CA GLU A 198 3.37 18.45 2.07
C GLU A 198 2.09 18.29 2.91
N TYR A 199 1.91 19.07 3.96
CA TYR A 199 0.67 19.03 4.77
C TYR A 199 -0.58 19.39 3.97
N ARG A 200 -0.47 20.37 3.08
CA ARG A 200 -1.57 20.74 2.17
C ARG A 200 -1.91 19.60 1.22
N ALA A 201 -0.89 18.94 0.66
CA ALA A 201 -1.07 17.77 -0.20
C ALA A 201 -1.76 16.63 0.56
N ALA A 202 -1.31 16.32 1.78
CA ALA A 202 -1.94 15.32 2.64
C ALA A 202 -3.43 15.60 2.87
N ALA A 203 -3.78 16.79 3.31
CA ALA A 203 -5.17 17.20 3.56
C ALA A 203 -6.02 17.21 2.29
N GLY A 204 -5.42 17.56 1.14
CA GLY A 204 -6.11 17.59 -0.16
C GLY A 204 -6.38 16.20 -0.73
N MET A 205 -5.52 15.21 -0.45
CA MET A 205 -5.69 13.84 -0.93
C MET A 205 -6.87 13.12 -0.26
N THR A 206 -7.15 13.44 1.00
CA THR A 206 -8.18 12.76 1.81
C THR A 206 -9.02 13.78 2.59
N PRO A 207 -9.80 14.61 1.89
CA PRO A 207 -10.59 15.65 2.53
C PRO A 207 -11.67 15.13 3.49
N GLU A 208 -11.94 13.83 3.43
CA GLU A 208 -12.80 13.11 4.36
C GLU A 208 -12.13 12.78 5.70
N ILE A 209 -10.81 12.90 5.80
CA ILE A 209 -10.03 12.63 7.03
C ILE A 209 -9.70 13.93 7.73
N ASP A 210 -10.47 14.26 8.76
CA ASP A 210 -10.33 15.52 9.48
C ASP A 210 -8.97 15.67 10.18
N GLU A 211 -8.36 14.58 10.60
CA GLU A 211 -7.06 14.56 11.30
C GLU A 211 -5.97 15.30 10.51
N LEU A 212 -5.82 14.99 9.22
CA LEU A 212 -4.78 15.58 8.38
C LEU A 212 -5.00 17.10 8.19
N SER A 213 -6.26 17.51 8.04
CA SER A 213 -6.63 18.94 7.99
C SER A 213 -6.40 19.62 9.33
N PHE A 214 -6.71 18.97 10.45
CA PHE A 214 -6.52 19.50 11.77
C PHE A 214 -5.04 19.77 12.07
N TRP A 215 -4.16 18.81 11.86
CA TRP A 215 -2.72 18.97 12.11
C TRP A 215 -2.08 20.00 11.18
N TYR A 216 -2.55 20.10 9.91
CA TYR A 216 -2.12 21.19 9.03
C TYR A 216 -2.51 22.56 9.60
N ALA A 217 -3.72 22.70 10.11
CA ALA A 217 -4.15 23.96 10.75
C ALA A 217 -3.38 24.26 12.05
N VAL A 218 -3.07 23.23 12.86
CA VAL A 218 -2.22 23.38 14.06
C VAL A 218 -0.84 23.90 13.66
N THR A 219 -0.22 23.33 12.63
CA THR A 219 1.09 23.79 12.14
C THR A 219 1.04 25.24 11.65
N LEU A 220 0.03 25.63 10.90
CA LEU A 220 -0.15 27.02 10.49
C LEU A 220 -0.28 27.96 11.71
N ALA A 221 -1.08 27.59 12.69
CA ALA A 221 -1.26 28.38 13.90
C ALA A 221 0.05 28.49 14.74
N ASP A 222 0.81 27.39 14.85
CA ASP A 222 2.11 27.36 15.54
C ASP A 222 3.15 28.26 14.87
N LEU A 223 3.07 28.42 13.55
CA LEU A 223 3.88 29.34 12.77
C LEU A 223 3.36 30.80 12.78
N GLY A 224 2.31 31.12 13.55
CA GLY A 224 1.69 32.44 13.62
C GLY A 224 0.75 32.77 12.46
N ARG A 225 0.50 31.82 11.54
CA ARG A 225 -0.40 31.98 10.37
C ARG A 225 -1.86 31.66 10.73
N VAL A 226 -2.32 32.22 11.85
CA VAL A 226 -3.64 31.91 12.46
C VAL A 226 -4.79 32.19 11.48
N ASP A 227 -4.73 33.30 10.72
CA ASP A 227 -5.80 33.67 9.77
C ASP A 227 -5.99 32.59 8.67
N GLU A 228 -4.91 31.93 8.27
CA GLU A 228 -4.99 30.83 7.29
C GLU A 228 -5.50 29.53 7.93
N ALA A 229 -5.23 29.33 9.22
CA ALA A 229 -5.68 28.16 9.97
C ALA A 229 -7.18 28.19 10.30
N LEU A 230 -7.74 29.37 10.59
CA LEU A 230 -9.14 29.55 11.04
C LEU A 230 -10.17 28.82 10.16
N PRO A 231 -10.19 28.99 8.81
CA PRO A 231 -11.20 28.34 7.97
C PRO A 231 -11.05 26.81 7.97
N ILE A 232 -9.85 26.29 8.22
CA ILE A 232 -9.59 24.86 8.31
C ILE A 232 -10.12 24.32 9.64
N PHE A 233 -9.78 24.96 10.76
CA PHE A 233 -10.29 24.60 12.08
C PHE A 233 -11.82 24.62 12.13
N HIS A 234 -12.46 25.68 11.67
CA HIS A 234 -13.91 25.81 11.70
C HIS A 234 -14.59 24.67 10.91
N ARG A 235 -14.05 24.33 9.73
CA ARG A 235 -14.56 23.21 8.94
C ARG A 235 -14.39 21.86 9.66
N THR A 236 -13.22 21.63 10.29
CA THR A 236 -12.91 20.41 11.02
C THR A 236 -13.79 20.27 12.27
N PHE A 237 -13.96 21.36 13.03
CA PHE A 237 -14.81 21.37 14.24
C PHE A 237 -16.29 21.17 13.91
N ALA A 238 -16.76 21.72 12.80
CA ALA A 238 -18.14 21.53 12.34
C ALA A 238 -18.46 20.06 11.99
N ARG A 239 -17.45 19.28 11.59
CA ARG A 239 -17.61 17.85 11.27
C ARG A 239 -17.47 16.97 12.50
N HIS A 240 -16.58 17.31 13.43
CA HIS A 240 -16.32 16.54 14.63
C HIS A 240 -15.83 17.45 15.76
N ASP A 241 -16.67 17.66 16.78
CA ASP A 241 -16.40 18.56 17.93
C ASP A 241 -15.24 18.11 18.83
N GLY A 242 -14.83 16.84 18.74
CA GLY A 242 -13.68 16.29 19.45
C GLY A 242 -12.39 17.08 19.17
N TRP A 243 -12.23 17.59 17.96
CA TRP A 243 -11.06 18.39 17.59
C TRP A 243 -11.04 19.76 18.29
N ALA A 244 -12.20 20.40 18.47
CA ALA A 244 -12.30 21.63 19.24
C ALA A 244 -11.97 21.40 20.73
N ARG A 245 -12.36 20.24 21.29
CA ARG A 245 -12.03 19.86 22.67
C ARG A 245 -10.55 19.49 22.83
N LEU A 246 -9.90 18.95 21.81
CA LEU A 246 -8.47 18.60 21.82
C LEU A 246 -7.57 19.85 21.81
N LEU A 247 -7.94 20.87 21.04
CA LEU A 247 -7.11 22.05 20.79
C LEU A 247 -6.51 22.71 22.06
N PRO A 248 -7.29 22.95 23.17
CA PRO A 248 -6.77 23.57 24.38
C PRO A 248 -5.68 22.77 25.12
N HIS A 249 -5.52 21.48 24.82
CA HIS A 249 -4.50 20.60 25.44
C HIS A 249 -3.18 20.63 24.69
N LEU A 250 -3.12 21.14 23.47
CA LEU A 250 -1.92 21.12 22.64
C LEU A 250 -0.78 22.00 23.19
N PRO A 251 -1.03 23.18 23.79
CA PRO A 251 0.04 23.99 24.36
C PRO A 251 0.78 23.28 25.52
N GLU A 252 0.09 22.59 26.41
CA GLU A 252 0.69 21.83 27.51
C GLU A 252 1.54 20.66 26.99
N ALA A 253 1.14 20.07 25.87
CA ALA A 253 1.89 19.02 25.20
C ALA A 253 3.09 19.54 24.37
N GLY A 254 3.23 20.87 24.23
CA GLY A 254 4.28 21.48 23.41
C GLY A 254 4.04 21.37 21.91
N LEU A 255 2.81 21.05 21.49
CA LEU A 255 2.44 20.83 20.09
C LEU A 255 1.83 22.10 19.42
N LEU A 256 1.62 23.17 20.18
CA LEU A 256 1.11 24.44 19.68
C LEU A 256 1.61 25.59 20.56
N ARG A 257 2.39 26.50 20.01
CA ARG A 257 2.83 27.74 20.67
C ARG A 257 1.79 28.83 20.50
N ALA A 258 0.70 28.73 21.25
CA ALA A 258 -0.38 29.71 21.20
C ALA A 258 -0.77 30.13 22.63
N ASP A 259 -1.06 31.41 22.81
CA ASP A 259 -1.62 31.93 24.05
C ASP A 259 -3.13 31.67 24.17
N SER A 260 -3.68 31.92 25.34
CA SER A 260 -5.09 31.71 25.62
C SER A 260 -6.02 32.58 24.75
N GLU A 261 -5.55 33.73 24.22
CA GLU A 261 -6.31 34.59 23.33
C GLU A 261 -6.40 33.95 21.94
N THR A 262 -5.29 33.46 21.41
CA THR A 262 -5.24 32.74 20.14
C THR A 262 -6.12 31.48 20.17
N ILE A 263 -6.05 30.70 21.26
CA ILE A 263 -6.90 29.52 21.43
C ILE A 263 -8.39 29.90 21.41
N ARG A 264 -8.78 30.97 22.16
CA ARG A 264 -10.17 31.46 22.14
C ARG A 264 -10.59 31.90 20.75
N ARG A 265 -9.72 32.62 20.02
CA ARG A 265 -10.00 33.04 18.65
C ARG A 265 -10.21 31.86 17.69
N ILE A 266 -9.48 30.79 17.86
CA ILE A 266 -9.64 29.57 17.03
C ILE A 266 -10.95 28.84 17.36
N LEU A 267 -11.35 28.83 18.63
CA LEU A 267 -12.57 28.14 19.08
C LEU A 267 -13.87 28.92 18.74
N GLY A 268 -13.81 30.23 18.53
CA GLY A 268 -14.94 31.13 18.19
C GLY A 268 -15.50 31.81 19.42
#